data_d35ce80833f1a8c1d71e4d7ff5328987
#
_entry.id   d35ce80833f1a8c1d71e4d7ff5328987
#
_cell.length_a   1.000
_cell.length_b   1.000
_cell.length_c   1.000
_cell.angle_alpha   90.00
_cell.angle_beta   90.00
_cell.angle_gamma   90.00
#
_symmetry.space_group_name_H-M   'P 1'
#
loop_
_entity.id
_entity.type
_entity.pdbx_description
1 polymer ?
#
loop_
_entity_poly.entity_id
_entity_poly.type
_entity_poly.pdbx_seq_one_letter_code
_entity_poly.pdbx_strand_id
1 'polypeptide(L)'
;MMEYIDISILNPAEYNPRLLTNEAQEDLKKSIKELGIIKPIIIRQSDKRIMAGHQRTKTMKLLGYTHVPAFILDGVNSTDEVRFNQLHNYAECELSEIQPEINVSLPKGTEGFYTVSNKDISILSKGGNNSRVVDLTKMILRYGQFANAICDHTGKVIISTVYAKTVKLLGMDLLVYVLPEGKEEIALKYFSKEYGVFE
;
A
#
# COMPACT_ATOMS: atom_id res chain seq x y z
N MET A 1 2.43 -11.53 6.07
CA MET A 1 0.95 -11.52 6.35
C MET A 1 0.61 -10.18 6.94
N MET A 2 -0.60 -9.63 6.70
CA MET A 2 -1.05 -8.37 7.31
C MET A 2 -1.66 -8.66 8.69
N GLU A 3 -1.29 -7.86 9.68
CA GLU A 3 -1.77 -7.96 11.06
C GLU A 3 -2.14 -6.57 11.60
N TYR A 4 -2.98 -6.52 12.63
CA TYR A 4 -3.24 -5.27 13.37
C TYR A 4 -2.28 -5.18 14.55
N ILE A 5 -1.47 -4.14 14.59
CA ILE A 5 -0.39 -3.92 15.56
C ILE A 5 -0.72 -2.73 16.45
N ASP A 6 -0.45 -2.85 17.75
CA ASP A 6 -0.56 -1.74 18.69
C ASP A 6 0.44 -0.62 18.31
N ILE A 7 -0.09 0.59 18.14
CA ILE A 7 0.73 1.75 17.73
C ILE A 7 1.78 2.11 18.80
N SER A 8 1.53 1.78 20.07
CA SER A 8 2.41 2.12 21.18
C SER A 8 3.77 1.40 21.13
N ILE A 9 3.83 0.22 20.50
CA ILE A 9 5.06 -0.57 20.39
C ILE A 9 5.89 -0.25 19.13
N LEU A 10 5.38 0.65 18.28
CA LEU A 10 6.04 0.98 17.02
C LEU A 10 7.17 1.99 17.20
N ASN A 11 8.31 1.71 16.62
CA ASN A 11 9.50 2.56 16.64
C ASN A 11 9.61 3.35 15.32
N PRO A 12 9.55 4.69 15.33
CA PRO A 12 9.79 5.49 14.14
C PRO A 12 11.24 5.36 13.67
N ALA A 13 11.47 5.38 12.37
CA ALA A 13 12.82 5.46 11.83
C ALA A 13 13.40 6.87 12.03
N GLU A 14 14.67 6.97 12.44
CA GLU A 14 15.35 8.24 12.70
C GLU A 14 15.54 9.08 11.43
N TYR A 15 15.62 8.43 10.28
CA TYR A 15 15.89 9.05 8.99
C TYR A 15 14.63 9.45 8.20
N ASN A 16 13.46 9.58 8.83
CA ASN A 16 12.25 9.94 8.09
C ASN A 16 12.28 11.40 7.59
N PRO A 17 12.71 11.67 6.36
CA PRO A 17 12.91 13.04 5.88
C PRO A 17 11.61 13.72 5.42
N ARG A 18 10.49 12.96 5.29
CA ARG A 18 9.25 13.53 4.76
C ARG A 18 8.48 14.30 5.82
N LEU A 19 8.46 15.62 5.66
CA LEU A 19 7.53 16.49 6.36
C LEU A 19 6.31 16.72 5.46
N LEU A 20 5.12 16.44 5.97
CA LEU A 20 3.89 16.83 5.28
C LEU A 20 3.64 18.32 5.47
N THR A 21 3.17 18.99 4.43
CA THR A 21 2.58 20.32 4.58
C THR A 21 1.31 20.23 5.44
N ASN A 22 0.89 21.35 6.04
CA ASN A 22 -0.33 21.37 6.84
C ASN A 22 -1.55 20.91 6.02
N GLU A 23 -1.64 21.30 4.75
CA GLU A 23 -2.70 20.88 3.84
C GLU A 23 -2.68 19.36 3.62
N ALA A 24 -1.53 18.78 3.30
CA ALA A 24 -1.39 17.33 3.09
C ALA A 24 -1.71 16.53 4.38
N GLN A 25 -1.40 17.10 5.55
CA GLN A 25 -1.76 16.48 6.83
C GLN A 25 -3.27 16.49 7.08
N GLU A 26 -3.96 17.57 6.75
CA GLU A 26 -5.42 17.65 6.87
C GLU A 26 -6.12 16.73 5.86
N ASP A 27 -5.62 16.65 4.62
CA ASP A 27 -6.13 15.70 3.62
C ASP A 27 -5.95 14.24 4.09
N LEU A 28 -4.79 13.92 4.69
CA LEU A 28 -4.55 12.59 5.25
C LEU A 28 -5.51 12.28 6.41
N LYS A 29 -5.72 13.23 7.33
CA LYS A 29 -6.70 13.07 8.41
C LYS A 29 -8.11 12.83 7.89
N LYS A 30 -8.50 13.59 6.86
CA LYS A 30 -9.81 13.45 6.22
C LYS A 30 -9.96 12.08 5.56
N SER A 31 -8.94 11.65 4.79
CA SER A 31 -8.93 10.33 4.17
C SER A 31 -9.07 9.21 5.19
N ILE A 32 -8.29 9.25 6.29
CA ILE A 32 -8.36 8.21 7.33
C ILE A 32 -9.73 8.20 8.03
N LYS A 33 -10.35 9.36 8.26
CA LYS A 33 -11.70 9.44 8.86
C LYS A 33 -12.79 8.88 7.94
N GLU A 34 -12.68 9.09 6.63
CA GLU A 34 -13.69 8.70 5.66
C GLU A 34 -13.54 7.26 5.13
N LEU A 35 -12.29 6.79 4.99
CA LEU A 35 -11.98 5.51 4.38
C LEU A 35 -11.34 4.50 5.35
N GLY A 36 -10.93 4.94 6.55
CA GLY A 36 -10.04 4.16 7.37
C GLY A 36 -8.63 4.07 6.79
N ILE A 37 -7.86 3.07 7.21
CA ILE A 37 -6.54 2.81 6.63
C ILE A 37 -6.67 1.82 5.49
N ILE A 38 -6.63 2.33 4.28
CA ILE A 38 -6.75 1.55 3.05
C ILE A 38 -5.40 0.98 2.56
N LYS A 39 -4.28 1.51 3.09
CA LYS A 39 -2.92 0.95 2.89
C LYS A 39 -2.26 0.69 4.24
N PRO A 40 -1.95 -0.56 4.59
CA PRO A 40 -1.19 -0.91 5.78
C PRO A 40 0.18 -0.24 5.82
N ILE A 41 0.71 -0.06 7.02
CA ILE A 41 2.11 0.32 7.19
C ILE A 41 3.02 -0.90 7.00
N ILE A 42 4.32 -0.68 6.87
CA ILE A 42 5.32 -1.74 6.78
C ILE A 42 6.27 -1.60 7.95
N ILE A 43 6.45 -2.69 8.71
CA ILE A 43 7.32 -2.73 9.88
C ILE A 43 8.33 -3.86 9.79
N ARG A 44 9.49 -3.67 10.40
CA ARG A 44 10.48 -4.71 10.61
C ARG A 44 10.11 -5.54 11.84
N GLN A 45 10.20 -6.87 11.73
CA GLN A 45 9.79 -7.78 12.80
C GLN A 45 10.65 -7.67 14.05
N SER A 46 11.96 -7.53 13.89
CA SER A 46 12.95 -7.64 14.98
C SER A 46 12.81 -6.55 16.04
N ASP A 47 12.50 -5.33 15.65
CA ASP A 47 12.47 -4.15 16.53
C ASP A 47 11.22 -3.28 16.38
N LYS A 48 10.22 -3.75 15.62
CA LYS A 48 8.97 -3.04 15.32
C LYS A 48 9.19 -1.65 14.69
N ARG A 49 10.34 -1.47 14.01
CA ARG A 49 10.66 -0.22 13.31
C ARG A 49 9.75 -0.02 12.11
N ILE A 50 9.18 1.17 12.00
CA ILE A 50 8.37 1.56 10.84
C ILE A 50 9.29 1.75 9.65
N MET A 51 9.11 0.95 8.60
CA MET A 51 9.85 1.05 7.34
C MET A 51 9.11 1.93 6.33
N ALA A 52 7.77 1.87 6.31
CA ALA A 52 6.94 2.75 5.48
C ALA A 52 5.61 3.06 6.19
N GLY A 53 5.07 4.27 5.96
CA GLY A 53 3.80 4.70 6.55
C GLY A 53 3.94 5.53 7.85
N HIS A 54 5.07 6.19 8.09
CA HIS A 54 5.32 7.04 9.25
C HIS A 54 4.23 8.11 9.44
N GLN A 55 3.84 8.80 8.37
CA GLN A 55 2.83 9.86 8.44
C GLN A 55 1.45 9.31 8.73
N ARG A 56 1.09 8.15 8.16
CA ARG A 56 -0.15 7.45 8.48
C ARG A 56 -0.19 7.06 9.96
N THR A 57 0.87 6.46 10.48
CA THR A 57 0.98 6.09 11.91
C THR A 57 0.84 7.31 12.83
N LYS A 58 1.56 8.41 12.51
CA LYS A 58 1.47 9.67 13.27
C LYS A 58 0.05 10.23 13.26
N THR A 59 -0.59 10.26 12.10
CA THR A 59 -1.95 10.78 11.96
C THR A 59 -2.97 9.91 12.68
N MET A 60 -2.85 8.57 12.61
CA MET A 60 -3.71 7.68 13.37
C MET A 60 -3.60 7.89 14.87
N LYS A 61 -2.37 8.00 15.38
CA LYS A 61 -2.13 8.31 16.80
C LYS A 61 -2.81 9.61 17.21
N LEU A 62 -2.73 10.67 16.38
CA LEU A 62 -3.42 11.94 16.62
C LEU A 62 -4.95 11.80 16.57
N LEU A 63 -5.48 10.86 15.82
CA LEU A 63 -6.91 10.56 15.72
C LEU A 63 -7.41 9.60 16.83
N GLY A 64 -6.54 9.15 17.72
CA GLY A 64 -6.89 8.27 18.86
C GLY A 64 -6.97 6.79 18.53
N TYR A 65 -6.48 6.36 17.36
CA TYR A 65 -6.39 4.93 17.07
C TYR A 65 -5.31 4.26 17.93
N THR A 66 -5.61 3.07 18.40
CA THR A 66 -4.66 2.26 19.20
C THR A 66 -3.95 1.21 18.37
N HIS A 67 -4.55 0.77 17.25
CA HIS A 67 -4.01 -0.26 16.37
C HIS A 67 -3.96 0.21 14.93
N VAL A 68 -3.00 -0.34 14.16
CA VAL A 68 -2.81 -0.06 12.74
C VAL A 68 -2.60 -1.35 11.96
N PRO A 69 -3.20 -1.52 10.76
CA PRO A 69 -2.88 -2.63 9.89
C PRO A 69 -1.44 -2.51 9.38
N ALA A 70 -0.66 -3.57 9.50
CA ALA A 70 0.75 -3.59 9.16
C ALA A 70 1.14 -4.88 8.42
N PHE A 71 2.03 -4.75 7.44
CA PHE A 71 2.83 -5.86 6.94
C PHE A 71 4.09 -5.99 7.79
N ILE A 72 4.36 -7.20 8.28
CA ILE A 72 5.53 -7.49 9.09
C ILE A 72 6.56 -8.19 8.21
N LEU A 73 7.74 -7.57 8.04
CA LEU A 73 8.84 -8.13 7.27
C LEU A 73 9.90 -8.70 8.20
N ASP A 74 10.23 -9.96 7.97
CA ASP A 74 11.30 -10.68 8.65
C ASP A 74 12.61 -10.64 7.86
N GLY A 75 13.73 -10.84 8.53
CA GLY A 75 15.05 -10.93 7.89
C GLY A 75 15.58 -9.63 7.26
N VAL A 76 14.98 -8.48 7.55
CA VAL A 76 15.42 -7.18 7.04
C VAL A 76 16.44 -6.56 8.01
N ASN A 77 17.68 -6.39 7.54
CA ASN A 77 18.70 -5.64 8.29
C ASN A 77 18.66 -4.13 7.97
N SER A 78 19.46 -3.33 8.67
CA SER A 78 19.48 -1.86 8.49
C SER A 78 19.90 -1.40 7.09
N THR A 79 20.81 -2.12 6.43
CA THR A 79 21.24 -1.82 5.05
C THR A 79 20.14 -2.14 4.05
N ASP A 80 19.45 -3.25 4.25
CA ASP A 80 18.31 -3.65 3.43
C ASP A 80 17.12 -2.69 3.60
N GLU A 81 16.96 -2.10 4.78
CA GLU A 81 15.88 -1.16 5.07
C GLU A 81 15.94 0.09 4.17
N VAL A 82 17.10 0.72 4.03
CA VAL A 82 17.28 1.89 3.14
C VAL A 82 16.96 1.50 1.70
N ARG A 83 17.50 0.36 1.24
CA ARG A 83 17.24 -0.14 -0.11
C ARG A 83 15.76 -0.48 -0.33
N PHE A 84 15.12 -1.11 0.68
CA PHE A 84 13.69 -1.40 0.63
C PHE A 84 12.87 -0.12 0.48
N ASN A 85 13.15 0.92 1.26
CA ASN A 85 12.44 2.19 1.19
C ASN A 85 12.57 2.87 -0.18
N GLN A 86 13.78 2.86 -0.76
CA GLN A 86 14.01 3.42 -2.09
C GLN A 86 13.19 2.66 -3.16
N LEU A 87 13.26 1.33 -3.16
CA LEU A 87 12.55 0.48 -4.10
C LEU A 87 11.03 0.53 -3.89
N HIS A 88 10.56 0.53 -2.64
CA HIS A 88 9.16 0.64 -2.31
C HIS A 88 8.56 1.96 -2.80
N ASN A 89 9.22 3.08 -2.51
CA ASN A 89 8.78 4.39 -2.98
C ASN A 89 8.78 4.47 -4.50
N TYR A 90 9.80 3.94 -5.18
CA TYR A 90 9.86 3.87 -6.64
C TYR A 90 8.75 3.00 -7.21
N ALA A 91 8.50 1.83 -6.63
CA ALA A 91 7.51 0.87 -7.10
C ALA A 91 6.07 1.36 -6.88
N GLU A 92 5.84 2.16 -5.83
CA GLU A 92 4.52 2.74 -5.53
C GLU A 92 4.24 4.04 -6.30
N CYS A 93 5.27 4.69 -6.86
CA CYS A 93 5.10 5.92 -7.64
C CYS A 93 4.50 5.60 -9.01
N GLU A 94 3.19 5.75 -9.15
CA GLU A 94 2.44 5.53 -10.41
C GLU A 94 2.55 6.76 -11.34
N LEU A 95 3.77 7.16 -11.73
CA LEU A 95 3.97 8.31 -12.61
C LEU A 95 3.77 7.93 -14.09
N SER A 96 2.86 8.65 -14.75
CA SER A 96 2.74 8.94 -16.20
C SER A 96 2.78 7.79 -17.24
N GLU A 97 2.78 6.52 -16.87
CA GLU A 97 2.75 5.40 -17.82
C GLU A 97 1.33 4.82 -17.96
N ILE A 98 1.08 4.17 -19.10
CA ILE A 98 -0.16 3.42 -19.29
C ILE A 98 -0.23 2.33 -18.23
N GLN A 99 -1.12 2.48 -17.28
CA GLN A 99 -1.30 1.52 -16.20
C GLN A 99 -1.96 0.24 -16.72
N PRO A 100 -1.60 -0.96 -16.21
CA PRO A 100 -2.32 -2.16 -16.54
C PRO A 100 -3.75 -2.09 -16.00
N GLU A 101 -4.72 -2.54 -16.78
CA GLU A 101 -6.08 -2.75 -16.30
C GLU A 101 -6.20 -4.12 -15.65
N ILE A 102 -6.54 -4.12 -14.36
CA ILE A 102 -6.70 -5.31 -13.53
C ILE A 102 -8.09 -5.32 -12.94
N ASN A 103 -8.78 -6.44 -13.06
CA ASN A 103 -10.02 -6.70 -12.35
C ASN A 103 -9.86 -7.91 -11.42
N VAL A 104 -10.59 -7.87 -10.31
CA VAL A 104 -10.68 -8.96 -9.35
C VAL A 104 -12.15 -9.35 -9.19
N SER A 105 -12.42 -10.64 -9.09
CA SER A 105 -13.76 -11.13 -8.79
C SER A 105 -13.99 -11.09 -7.29
N LEU A 106 -15.00 -10.35 -6.86
CA LEU A 106 -15.35 -10.14 -5.46
C LEU A 106 -16.71 -10.76 -5.13
N PRO A 107 -16.89 -11.32 -3.94
CA PRO A 107 -18.22 -11.62 -3.41
C PRO A 107 -19.06 -10.34 -3.32
N LYS A 108 -20.36 -10.46 -3.53
CA LYS A 108 -21.29 -9.32 -3.45
C LYS A 108 -21.26 -8.67 -2.04
N GLY A 109 -21.12 -7.36 -2.00
CA GLY A 109 -21.12 -6.60 -0.74
C GLY A 109 -19.78 -6.65 0.02
N THR A 110 -18.68 -7.05 -0.64
CA THR A 110 -17.34 -7.03 -0.04
C THR A 110 -16.88 -5.58 0.11
N GLU A 111 -16.46 -5.21 1.31
CA GLU A 111 -15.81 -3.92 1.62
C GLU A 111 -14.63 -4.15 2.57
N GLY A 112 -13.64 -3.25 2.56
CA GLY A 112 -12.45 -3.35 3.40
C GLY A 112 -11.41 -4.33 2.85
N PHE A 113 -10.57 -4.88 3.73
CA PHE A 113 -9.52 -5.81 3.33
C PHE A 113 -10.08 -7.19 2.99
N TYR A 114 -9.70 -7.67 1.80
CA TYR A 114 -10.09 -8.98 1.28
C TYR A 114 -8.95 -9.65 0.52
N THR A 115 -8.75 -10.95 0.72
CA THR A 115 -7.75 -11.71 -0.04
C THR A 115 -8.41 -12.37 -1.24
N VAL A 116 -7.99 -11.96 -2.43
CA VAL A 116 -8.47 -12.49 -3.72
C VAL A 116 -7.57 -13.63 -4.15
N SER A 117 -8.15 -14.78 -4.47
CA SER A 117 -7.41 -15.91 -5.03
C SER A 117 -6.79 -15.54 -6.39
N ASN A 118 -5.60 -16.02 -6.68
CA ASN A 118 -4.93 -15.75 -7.95
C ASN A 118 -5.81 -16.03 -9.19
N LYS A 119 -6.60 -17.10 -9.16
CA LYS A 119 -7.51 -17.46 -10.25
C LYS A 119 -8.57 -16.38 -10.54
N ASP A 120 -8.95 -15.62 -9.54
CA ASP A 120 -10.00 -14.60 -9.58
C ASP A 120 -9.47 -13.20 -9.93
N ILE A 121 -8.18 -13.12 -10.32
CA ILE A 121 -7.52 -11.89 -10.80
C ILE A 121 -7.41 -11.96 -12.33
N SER A 122 -7.85 -10.92 -13.02
CA SER A 122 -7.80 -10.81 -14.48
C SER A 122 -6.98 -9.61 -14.92
N ILE A 123 -6.02 -9.82 -15.83
CA ILE A 123 -5.25 -8.76 -16.50
C ILE A 123 -5.95 -8.47 -17.83
N LEU A 124 -6.58 -7.30 -17.95
CA LEU A 124 -7.34 -6.91 -19.13
C LEU A 124 -6.48 -6.17 -20.15
N SER A 125 -5.45 -5.46 -19.71
CA SER A 125 -4.47 -4.81 -20.59
C SER A 125 -3.05 -5.02 -20.12
N LYS A 126 -2.08 -5.00 -21.06
CA LYS A 126 -0.66 -5.25 -20.78
C LYS A 126 0.12 -3.99 -20.34
N GLY A 127 -0.53 -2.87 -20.05
CA GLY A 127 0.13 -1.65 -19.59
C GLY A 127 1.11 -1.89 -18.44
N GLY A 128 1.89 -0.88 -18.14
CA GLY A 128 2.86 -0.87 -17.04
C GLY A 128 4.30 -1.15 -17.44
N ASN A 129 5.22 -0.56 -16.68
CA ASN A 129 6.67 -0.67 -16.92
C ASN A 129 7.18 -2.05 -16.49
N ASN A 130 7.79 -2.78 -17.40
CA ASN A 130 8.36 -4.10 -17.13
C ASN A 130 9.50 -4.06 -16.10
N SER A 131 10.26 -2.95 -16.00
CA SER A 131 11.32 -2.81 -14.99
C SER A 131 10.74 -2.81 -13.58
N ARG A 132 9.62 -2.11 -13.34
CA ARG A 132 8.92 -2.12 -12.04
C ARG A 132 8.39 -3.49 -11.67
N VAL A 133 7.83 -4.23 -12.63
CA VAL A 133 7.39 -5.62 -12.41
C VAL A 133 8.59 -6.48 -11.96
N VAL A 134 9.76 -6.32 -12.59
CA VAL A 134 10.97 -7.07 -12.20
C VAL A 134 11.43 -6.71 -10.79
N ASP A 135 11.45 -5.42 -10.44
CA ASP A 135 11.88 -4.98 -9.11
C ASP A 135 10.89 -5.42 -8.01
N LEU A 136 9.59 -5.27 -8.25
CA LEU A 136 8.54 -5.79 -7.36
C LEU A 136 8.63 -7.31 -7.19
N THR A 137 8.90 -8.05 -8.28
CA THR A 137 9.11 -9.50 -8.24
C THR A 137 10.24 -9.86 -7.30
N LYS A 138 11.42 -9.21 -7.42
CA LYS A 138 12.57 -9.44 -6.54
C LYS A 138 12.24 -9.13 -5.07
N MET A 139 11.52 -8.04 -4.82
CA MET A 139 11.12 -7.65 -3.47
C MET A 139 10.13 -8.66 -2.87
N ILE A 140 9.09 -9.05 -3.62
CA ILE A 140 8.09 -10.01 -3.15
C ILE A 140 8.71 -11.38 -2.88
N LEU A 141 9.60 -11.86 -3.74
CA LEU A 141 10.30 -13.13 -3.54
C LEU A 141 11.24 -13.11 -2.33
N ARG A 142 11.83 -11.95 -2.02
CA ARG A 142 12.75 -11.80 -0.88
C ARG A 142 12.03 -11.57 0.44
N TYR A 143 11.01 -10.73 0.48
CA TYR A 143 10.40 -10.25 1.72
C TYR A 143 8.95 -10.72 1.93
N GLY A 144 8.38 -11.43 0.96
CA GLY A 144 6.95 -11.70 0.92
C GLY A 144 6.14 -10.51 0.42
N GLN A 145 4.82 -10.63 0.45
CA GLN A 145 3.94 -9.52 0.09
C GLN A 145 4.00 -8.43 1.16
N PHE A 146 4.16 -7.18 0.74
CA PHE A 146 4.34 -6.01 1.60
C PHE A 146 3.41 -4.85 1.25
N ALA A 147 2.49 -5.04 0.30
CA ALA A 147 1.50 -4.06 -0.10
C ALA A 147 0.17 -4.73 -0.45
N ASN A 148 -0.85 -3.91 -0.61
CA ASN A 148 -2.14 -4.31 -1.16
C ASN A 148 -2.48 -3.46 -2.38
N ALA A 149 -3.37 -3.96 -3.22
CA ALA A 149 -4.04 -3.13 -4.20
C ALA A 149 -5.31 -2.50 -3.61
N ILE A 150 -5.81 -1.45 -4.25
CA ILE A 150 -7.11 -0.86 -3.90
C ILE A 150 -8.00 -0.97 -5.12
N CYS A 151 -9.19 -1.49 -4.94
CA CYS A 151 -10.20 -1.61 -5.98
C CYS A 151 -11.50 -0.91 -5.58
N ASP A 152 -12.28 -0.55 -6.58
CA ASP A 152 -13.65 -0.10 -6.37
C ASP A 152 -14.58 -1.28 -6.00
N HIS A 153 -15.82 -0.99 -5.71
CA HIS A 153 -16.85 -1.97 -5.34
C HIS A 153 -17.16 -2.97 -6.48
N THR A 154 -16.78 -2.68 -7.74
CA THR A 154 -16.96 -3.58 -8.89
C THR A 154 -15.80 -4.56 -9.07
N GLY A 155 -14.69 -4.35 -8.34
CA GLY A 155 -13.46 -5.13 -8.43
C GLY A 155 -12.45 -4.57 -9.43
N LYS A 156 -12.66 -3.38 -9.99
CA LYS A 156 -11.64 -2.71 -10.80
C LYS A 156 -10.53 -2.19 -9.90
N VAL A 157 -9.30 -2.64 -10.12
CA VAL A 157 -8.13 -2.14 -9.37
C VAL A 157 -7.80 -0.74 -9.87
N ILE A 158 -7.79 0.24 -8.97
CA ILE A 158 -7.57 1.67 -9.26
C ILE A 158 -6.25 2.20 -8.72
N ILE A 159 -5.66 1.55 -7.72
CA ILE A 159 -4.38 1.93 -7.11
C ILE A 159 -3.52 0.68 -6.92
N SER A 160 -2.21 0.81 -7.12
CA SER A 160 -1.22 -0.28 -7.08
C SER A 160 -1.45 -1.37 -8.15
N THR A 161 -1.84 -0.95 -9.35
CA THR A 161 -2.15 -1.83 -10.48
C THR A 161 -0.94 -2.65 -10.93
N VAL A 162 0.27 -2.06 -10.95
CA VAL A 162 1.52 -2.77 -11.29
C VAL A 162 1.86 -3.82 -10.23
N TYR A 163 1.61 -3.51 -8.95
CA TYR A 163 1.77 -4.48 -7.86
C TYR A 163 0.80 -5.66 -8.02
N ALA A 164 -0.48 -5.38 -8.27
CA ALA A 164 -1.50 -6.41 -8.53
C ALA A 164 -1.12 -7.30 -9.72
N LYS A 165 -0.65 -6.70 -10.82
CA LYS A 165 -0.13 -7.44 -11.98
C LYS A 165 1.03 -8.35 -11.60
N THR A 166 1.98 -7.85 -10.80
CA THR A 166 3.15 -8.63 -10.38
C THR A 166 2.74 -9.82 -9.51
N VAL A 167 1.86 -9.61 -8.53
CA VAL A 167 1.33 -10.69 -7.68
C VAL A 167 0.60 -11.75 -8.51
N LYS A 168 -0.21 -11.32 -9.49
CA LYS A 168 -0.89 -12.22 -10.44
C LYS A 168 0.12 -13.07 -11.22
N LEU A 169 1.17 -12.46 -11.77
CA LEU A 169 2.20 -13.17 -12.54
C LEU A 169 3.02 -14.15 -11.70
N LEU A 170 3.17 -13.89 -10.40
CA LEU A 170 3.81 -14.79 -9.44
C LEU A 170 2.91 -15.96 -8.99
N GLY A 171 1.67 -16.03 -9.44
CA GLY A 171 0.73 -17.08 -9.05
C GLY A 171 0.23 -16.97 -7.60
N MET A 172 0.38 -15.80 -6.98
CA MET A 172 0.05 -15.56 -5.57
C MET A 172 -1.34 -14.94 -5.41
N ASP A 173 -1.98 -15.18 -4.27
CA ASP A 173 -3.21 -14.50 -3.90
C ASP A 173 -2.90 -13.03 -3.57
N LEU A 174 -3.85 -12.12 -3.87
CA LEU A 174 -3.67 -10.68 -3.72
C LEU A 174 -4.50 -10.14 -2.56
N LEU A 175 -3.87 -9.42 -1.64
CA LEU A 175 -4.61 -8.61 -0.69
C LEU A 175 -5.11 -7.33 -1.40
N VAL A 176 -6.40 -7.08 -1.33
CA VAL A 176 -7.03 -5.85 -1.81
C VAL A 176 -7.70 -5.10 -0.66
N TYR A 177 -7.89 -3.80 -0.81
CA TYR A 177 -8.87 -3.04 -0.06
C TYR A 177 -9.98 -2.64 -1.00
N VAL A 178 -11.20 -3.07 -0.72
CA VAL A 178 -12.39 -2.78 -1.52
C VAL A 178 -13.02 -1.51 -0.97
N LEU A 179 -13.09 -0.47 -1.80
CA LEU A 179 -13.69 0.80 -1.43
C LEU A 179 -15.21 0.70 -1.39
N PRO A 180 -15.88 1.35 -0.43
CA PRO A 180 -17.30 1.60 -0.52
C PRO A 180 -17.65 2.36 -1.81
N GLU A 181 -18.84 2.12 -2.34
CA GLU A 181 -19.33 2.79 -3.55
C GLU A 181 -19.26 4.32 -3.42
N GLY A 182 -18.75 5.00 -4.44
CA GLY A 182 -18.63 6.46 -4.50
C GLY A 182 -17.47 7.05 -3.71
N LYS A 183 -16.53 6.22 -3.21
CA LYS A 183 -15.34 6.69 -2.46
C LYS A 183 -14.04 6.71 -3.29
N GLU A 184 -14.13 6.39 -4.58
CA GLU A 184 -12.97 6.27 -5.49
C GLU A 184 -12.22 7.60 -5.63
N GLU A 185 -12.95 8.72 -5.78
CA GLU A 185 -12.36 10.05 -5.97
C GLU A 185 -11.53 10.48 -4.74
N ILE A 186 -12.03 10.20 -3.53
CA ILE A 186 -11.32 10.53 -2.28
C ILE A 186 -10.03 9.72 -2.18
N ALA A 187 -10.08 8.42 -2.50
CA ALA A 187 -8.91 7.56 -2.48
C ALA A 187 -7.86 8.04 -3.51
N LEU A 188 -8.26 8.30 -4.74
CA LEU A 188 -7.38 8.79 -5.79
C LEU A 188 -6.76 10.15 -5.45
N LYS A 189 -7.54 11.09 -4.93
CA LYS A 189 -7.06 12.42 -4.52
C LYS A 189 -5.98 12.31 -3.43
N TYR A 190 -6.19 11.44 -2.44
CA TYR A 190 -5.21 11.22 -1.39
C TYR A 190 -3.89 10.67 -1.98
N PHE A 191 -3.97 9.62 -2.81
CA PHE A 191 -2.77 9.01 -3.38
C PHE A 191 -2.05 9.88 -4.39
N SER A 192 -2.74 10.72 -5.16
CA SER A 192 -2.10 11.68 -6.07
C SER A 192 -1.26 12.71 -5.33
N LYS A 193 -1.64 13.07 -4.09
CA LYS A 193 -0.90 14.03 -3.26
C LYS A 193 0.19 13.36 -2.38
N GLU A 194 -0.01 12.12 -1.93
CA GLU A 194 0.99 11.40 -1.12
C GLU A 194 2.27 11.12 -1.92
N TYR A 195 2.13 10.94 -3.22
CA TYR A 195 3.25 10.60 -4.14
C TYR A 195 3.68 11.76 -5.03
N GLY A 196 2.96 12.88 -5.01
CA GLY A 196 3.30 14.09 -5.74
C GLY A 196 4.26 14.97 -4.95
N VAL A 197 5.41 15.22 -5.55
CA VAL A 197 6.49 16.16 -5.21
C VAL A 197 7.62 15.57 -4.38
N PHE A 198 8.56 15.00 -5.09
CA PHE A 198 9.96 15.07 -4.71
C PHE A 198 10.48 16.43 -5.21
N GLU A 199 10.64 17.40 -4.32
CA GLU A 199 11.61 18.49 -4.52
C GLU A 199 13.00 18.01 -4.16
#